data_810fd87a058fd095199ecfede2516bf8
#
_entry.id   810fd87a058fd095199ecfede2516bf8
#
_cell.length_a   1.000
_cell.length_b   1.000
_cell.length_c   1.000
_cell.angle_alpha   90.00
_cell.angle_beta   90.00
_cell.angle_gamma   90.00
#
_symmetry.space_group_name_H-M   'P 1'
#
loop_
_entity.id
_entity.type
_entity.pdbx_description
1 polymer ?
#
loop_
_entity_poly.entity_id
_entity_poly.type
_entity_poly.pdbx_seq_one_letter_code
_entity_poly.pdbx_strand_id
1 'polypeptide(L)'
;ELPGDSGQNTFTMSQSLGPAASLESEDAAAAQVEEVLLGIDGIDTVQVSIGSSGSALRDAFSGGGGGITYSITTAADADQLALRDKVTAEMAKLEGAGEITIGGGGGGFGSTDIAIEVTAPDRATLETATQDVVDALSGGKGIGQVTSNLSNALPYVAVIVDRDAAARLGLSEVAVGALVSGAMQPQRVGTVEIDSATLTIYLAASQTPTSLDELRQLTIPSALGPIPLDQVATVTETVGPTSVTTERGVRTSTVTVTPSTDDLSSASTAVTTALEDIALPAGAKAAVGGVVSQQNEAFQQLGLALLAAILIVYIVMVATFKSLRQPLLLLISVPFSATGAILLQIITGVPLGVASLIGVLMLIGIVVTNAIVLVDLVNQYREHGLRTIAAVEAGAARRLRPILMTALATIFALMPMALGITGHGGFISQPLAIVVIGGLISSTVLTLIVLPTLYNLVEGARERRIAKRRAAAGEVEDEDEADAAIAAYSGAPKTASRRTRREQSEA
;
A
#
# COMPACT_ATOMS: atom_id res chain seq x y z
N GLU A 1 7.58 -6.79 2.43
CA GLU A 1 6.59 -7.04 3.48
C GLU A 1 5.67 -5.83 3.58
N LEU A 2 4.37 -6.03 3.42
CA LEU A 2 3.38 -5.06 3.85
C LEU A 2 3.27 -5.16 5.36
N PRO A 3 3.09 -4.04 6.09
CA PRO A 3 2.88 -4.11 7.52
C PRO A 3 1.56 -4.85 7.78
N GLY A 4 1.64 -6.03 8.37
CA GLY A 4 0.47 -6.81 8.78
C GLY A 4 -0.32 -6.14 9.91
N ASP A 5 0.28 -5.18 10.58
CA ASP A 5 -0.36 -4.41 11.65
C ASP A 5 -0.51 -2.95 11.20
N SER A 6 -1.75 -2.54 10.91
CA SER A 6 -2.09 -1.16 10.56
C SER A 6 -2.03 -0.22 11.77
N GLY A 7 -1.70 -0.71 12.96
CA GLY A 7 -1.78 0.05 14.22
C GLY A 7 -3.21 0.51 14.55
N GLN A 8 -4.20 -0.02 13.88
CA GLN A 8 -5.62 0.16 14.22
C GLN A 8 -6.06 -1.01 15.09
N ASN A 9 -6.52 -0.72 16.30
CA ASN A 9 -7.07 -1.72 17.21
C ASN A 9 -8.43 -2.22 16.73
N THR A 10 -8.60 -2.39 15.41
CA THR A 10 -9.85 -2.84 14.80
C THR A 10 -9.58 -3.76 13.63
N PHE A 11 -10.33 -4.84 13.54
CA PHE A 11 -10.40 -5.66 12.33
C PHE A 11 -11.85 -5.98 11.99
N THR A 12 -12.11 -6.37 10.76
CA THR A 12 -13.45 -6.72 10.29
C THR A 12 -13.54 -8.21 10.04
N MET A 13 -14.71 -8.76 10.28
CA MET A 13 -15.03 -10.13 9.95
C MET A 13 -16.36 -10.13 9.19
N SER A 14 -16.50 -10.96 8.19
CA SER A 14 -17.75 -11.17 7.46
C SER A 14 -18.20 -12.62 7.61
N GLN A 15 -19.50 -12.77 7.78
CA GLN A 15 -20.18 -14.07 7.87
C GLN A 15 -21.24 -14.17 6.77
N SER A 16 -21.23 -15.25 6.05
CA SER A 16 -22.22 -15.57 5.02
C SER A 16 -22.89 -16.90 5.34
N LEU A 17 -24.21 -16.84 5.54
CA LEU A 17 -25.06 -18.01 5.80
C LEU A 17 -25.56 -18.53 4.49
N GLY A 18 -25.04 -19.15 3.66
CA GLY A 18 -25.61 -19.71 2.43
C GLY A 18 -26.67 -18.86 1.71
N PRO A 19 -26.99 -19.19 0.50
CA PRO A 19 -27.88 -18.41 -0.32
C PRO A 19 -29.30 -18.36 0.24
N ALA A 20 -29.86 -17.14 0.27
CA ALA A 20 -31.25 -16.88 0.68
C ALA A 20 -31.55 -17.12 2.17
N ALA A 21 -30.59 -16.95 3.05
CA ALA A 21 -30.86 -16.91 4.48
C ALA A 21 -31.83 -15.77 4.81
N SER A 22 -32.81 -16.03 5.65
CA SER A 22 -33.70 -14.97 6.13
C SER A 22 -32.99 -14.09 7.14
N LEU A 23 -33.42 -12.83 7.26
CA LEU A 23 -32.86 -11.90 8.26
C LEU A 23 -32.92 -12.48 9.69
N GLU A 24 -33.96 -13.29 10.00
CA GLU A 24 -34.12 -13.95 11.29
C GLU A 24 -33.06 -15.05 11.49
N SER A 25 -32.71 -15.80 10.44
CA SER A 25 -31.61 -16.78 10.51
C SER A 25 -30.22 -16.14 10.56
N GLU A 26 -30.06 -15.01 9.88
CA GLU A 26 -28.82 -14.21 9.95
C GLU A 26 -28.65 -13.63 11.36
N ASP A 27 -29.71 -13.10 11.98
CA ASP A 27 -29.66 -12.56 13.34
C ASP A 27 -29.33 -13.65 14.37
N ALA A 28 -29.95 -14.83 14.25
CA ALA A 28 -29.68 -15.94 15.14
C ALA A 28 -28.21 -16.46 15.02
N ALA A 29 -27.69 -16.54 13.82
CA ALA A 29 -26.31 -16.95 13.60
C ALA A 29 -25.31 -15.86 14.02
N ALA A 30 -25.68 -14.60 13.84
CA ALA A 30 -24.87 -13.47 14.30
C ALA A 30 -24.74 -13.45 15.82
N ALA A 31 -25.81 -13.70 16.54
CA ALA A 31 -25.82 -13.76 17.99
C ALA A 31 -24.87 -14.85 18.53
N GLN A 32 -24.81 -16.03 17.88
CA GLN A 32 -23.87 -17.08 18.27
C GLN A 32 -22.42 -16.69 18.11
N VAL A 33 -22.08 -16.03 17.00
CA VAL A 33 -20.72 -15.55 16.71
C VAL A 33 -20.34 -14.43 17.67
N GLU A 34 -21.26 -13.49 17.95
CA GLU A 34 -21.05 -12.38 18.88
C GLU A 34 -20.77 -12.87 20.30
N GLU A 35 -21.52 -13.86 20.78
CA GLU A 35 -21.31 -14.47 22.11
C GLU A 35 -19.90 -15.06 22.25
N VAL A 36 -19.42 -15.76 21.22
CA VAL A 36 -18.06 -16.32 21.20
C VAL A 36 -17.01 -15.24 21.14
N LEU A 37 -17.19 -14.20 20.31
CA LEU A 37 -16.26 -13.08 20.20
C LEU A 37 -16.10 -12.32 21.52
N LEU A 38 -17.19 -12.01 22.19
CA LEU A 38 -17.19 -11.34 23.49
C LEU A 38 -16.56 -12.17 24.61
N GLY A 39 -16.49 -13.49 24.44
CA GLY A 39 -15.79 -14.41 25.35
C GLY A 39 -14.27 -14.46 25.18
N ILE A 40 -13.70 -13.78 24.17
CA ILE A 40 -12.26 -13.80 23.88
C ILE A 40 -11.57 -12.62 24.56
N ASP A 41 -10.65 -12.90 25.49
CA ASP A 41 -9.82 -11.87 26.14
C ASP A 41 -9.04 -11.05 25.10
N GLY A 42 -9.16 -9.73 25.18
CA GLY A 42 -8.50 -8.78 24.27
C GLY A 42 -9.45 -8.16 23.25
N ILE A 43 -10.73 -8.55 23.22
CA ILE A 43 -11.78 -7.90 22.44
C ILE A 43 -12.55 -6.94 23.36
N ASP A 44 -12.58 -5.65 23.00
CA ASP A 44 -13.28 -4.62 23.77
C ASP A 44 -14.71 -4.41 23.31
N THR A 45 -14.95 -4.37 22.00
CA THR A 45 -16.25 -4.08 21.42
C THR A 45 -16.44 -4.84 20.10
N VAL A 46 -17.63 -5.40 19.93
CA VAL A 46 -18.07 -6.02 18.67
C VAL A 46 -19.28 -5.23 18.17
N GLN A 47 -19.19 -4.70 16.96
CA GLN A 47 -20.32 -4.08 16.27
C GLN A 47 -20.77 -4.99 15.15
N VAL A 48 -22.00 -5.43 15.19
CA VAL A 48 -22.61 -6.31 14.18
C VAL A 48 -23.52 -5.48 13.27
N SER A 49 -23.39 -5.70 11.96
CA SER A 49 -24.26 -5.12 10.94
C SER A 49 -24.81 -6.24 10.06
N ILE A 50 -26.13 -6.37 10.01
CA ILE A 50 -26.82 -7.43 9.26
C ILE A 50 -27.62 -6.79 8.11
N GLY A 51 -27.51 -7.36 6.90
CA GLY A 51 -28.24 -6.93 5.72
C GLY A 51 -27.46 -6.01 4.78
N SER A 52 -28.09 -5.62 3.66
CA SER A 52 -27.49 -4.71 2.69
C SER A 52 -27.51 -3.28 3.20
N SER A 53 -26.44 -2.53 2.95
CA SER A 53 -26.33 -1.13 3.36
C SER A 53 -27.29 -0.18 2.62
N GLY A 54 -28.07 -0.70 1.66
CA GLY A 54 -28.92 0.08 0.77
C GLY A 54 -28.17 0.98 -0.22
N SER A 55 -26.86 0.86 -0.25
CA SER A 55 -25.97 1.58 -1.17
C SER A 55 -25.22 0.59 -2.05
N ALA A 56 -25.63 0.47 -3.31
CA ALA A 56 -25.00 -0.43 -4.29
C ALA A 56 -23.48 -0.21 -4.42
N LEU A 57 -23.00 1.02 -4.19
CA LEU A 57 -21.59 1.34 -4.15
C LEU A 57 -20.89 0.75 -2.92
N ARG A 58 -21.51 0.85 -1.75
CA ARG A 58 -20.94 0.33 -0.51
C ARG A 58 -20.94 -1.19 -0.50
N ASP A 59 -22.03 -1.80 -0.98
CA ASP A 59 -22.18 -3.26 -1.09
C ASP A 59 -21.16 -3.84 -2.10
N ALA A 60 -20.86 -3.11 -3.19
CA ALA A 60 -19.81 -3.48 -4.14
C ALA A 60 -18.38 -3.39 -3.56
N PHE A 61 -18.15 -2.47 -2.62
CA PHE A 61 -16.84 -2.31 -1.95
C PHE A 61 -16.69 -3.23 -0.73
N SER A 62 -17.79 -3.72 -0.14
CA SER A 62 -17.76 -4.63 1.02
C SER A 62 -17.82 -6.12 0.67
N GLY A 63 -17.73 -6.46 -0.62
CA GLY A 63 -17.56 -7.85 -1.06
C GLY A 63 -18.85 -8.64 -1.29
N GLY A 64 -20.01 -8.00 -1.44
CA GLY A 64 -21.25 -8.67 -1.83
C GLY A 64 -22.44 -8.24 -0.98
N GLY A 65 -23.57 -8.00 -1.64
CA GLY A 65 -24.81 -7.62 -0.97
C GLY A 65 -25.40 -8.77 -0.14
N GLY A 66 -25.70 -8.49 1.12
CA GLY A 66 -26.42 -9.41 2.00
C GLY A 66 -25.50 -10.37 2.75
N GLY A 67 -24.91 -9.92 3.83
CA GLY A 67 -24.14 -10.72 4.80
C GLY A 67 -24.05 -10.00 6.12
N ILE A 68 -23.52 -10.69 7.11
CA ILE A 68 -23.29 -10.17 8.44
C ILE A 68 -21.85 -9.65 8.48
N THR A 69 -21.68 -8.40 8.89
CA THR A 69 -20.34 -7.78 9.03
C THR A 69 -20.12 -7.43 10.49
N TYR A 70 -18.98 -7.85 11.01
CA TYR A 70 -18.52 -7.53 12.36
C TYR A 70 -17.38 -6.52 12.27
N SER A 71 -17.48 -5.45 13.03
CA SER A 71 -16.35 -4.54 13.28
C SER A 71 -15.89 -4.76 14.73
N ILE A 72 -14.71 -5.34 14.88
CA ILE A 72 -14.19 -5.79 16.15
C ILE A 72 -13.11 -4.80 16.60
N THR A 73 -13.31 -4.18 17.76
CA THR A 73 -12.33 -3.32 18.41
C THR A 73 -11.63 -4.09 19.51
N THR A 74 -10.32 -4.05 19.50
CA THR A 74 -9.46 -4.78 20.44
C THR A 74 -8.81 -3.83 21.45
N ALA A 75 -8.34 -4.36 22.56
CA ALA A 75 -7.57 -3.62 23.53
C ALA A 75 -6.29 -3.03 22.91
N ALA A 76 -5.87 -1.85 23.37
CA ALA A 76 -4.77 -1.09 22.78
C ALA A 76 -3.39 -1.79 22.90
N ASP A 77 -3.26 -2.73 23.82
CA ASP A 77 -2.07 -3.53 24.12
C ASP A 77 -2.18 -4.99 23.64
N ALA A 78 -3.27 -5.36 22.96
CA ALA A 78 -3.48 -6.71 22.46
C ALA A 78 -2.57 -7.01 21.26
N ASP A 79 -1.97 -8.20 21.26
CA ASP A 79 -1.28 -8.74 20.10
C ASP A 79 -2.33 -9.11 19.03
N GLN A 80 -2.45 -8.26 18.01
CA GLN A 80 -3.46 -8.38 16.95
C GLN A 80 -3.36 -9.70 16.19
N LEU A 81 -2.16 -10.21 15.99
CA LEU A 81 -1.92 -11.44 15.24
C LEU A 81 -2.36 -12.66 16.04
N ALA A 82 -1.87 -12.78 17.27
CA ALA A 82 -2.26 -13.87 18.16
C ALA A 82 -3.77 -13.86 18.44
N LEU A 83 -4.38 -12.67 18.51
CA LEU A 83 -5.82 -12.54 18.71
C LEU A 83 -6.62 -12.98 17.49
N ARG A 84 -6.20 -12.62 16.28
CA ARG A 84 -6.84 -13.05 15.02
C ARG A 84 -6.74 -14.56 14.82
N ASP A 85 -5.58 -15.16 15.13
CA ASP A 85 -5.41 -16.62 15.10
C ASP A 85 -6.35 -17.30 16.08
N LYS A 86 -6.49 -16.76 17.29
CA LYS A 86 -7.41 -17.27 18.30
C LYS A 86 -8.86 -17.15 17.85
N VAL A 87 -9.25 -16.01 17.29
CA VAL A 87 -10.59 -15.81 16.71
C VAL A 87 -10.84 -16.81 15.59
N THR A 88 -9.90 -16.97 14.67
CA THR A 88 -10.00 -17.94 13.56
C THR A 88 -10.20 -19.37 14.08
N ALA A 89 -9.44 -19.77 15.09
CA ALA A 89 -9.53 -21.09 15.68
C ALA A 89 -10.85 -21.33 16.44
N GLU A 90 -11.41 -20.32 17.10
CA GLU A 90 -12.71 -20.44 17.78
C GLU A 90 -13.87 -20.42 16.78
N MET A 91 -13.79 -19.57 15.73
CA MET A 91 -14.81 -19.53 14.67
C MET A 91 -14.88 -20.86 13.89
N ALA A 92 -13.75 -21.52 13.66
CA ALA A 92 -13.72 -22.81 12.97
C ALA A 92 -14.41 -23.96 13.75
N LYS A 93 -14.70 -23.76 15.04
CA LYS A 93 -15.41 -24.76 15.88
C LYS A 93 -16.93 -24.59 15.84
N LEU A 94 -17.44 -23.47 15.30
CA LEU A 94 -18.86 -23.18 15.24
C LEU A 94 -19.51 -23.95 14.10
N GLU A 95 -20.39 -24.90 14.45
CA GLU A 95 -21.21 -25.60 13.47
C GLU A 95 -22.45 -24.78 13.10
N GLY A 96 -22.72 -24.63 11.82
CA GLY A 96 -23.91 -23.92 11.32
C GLY A 96 -23.80 -22.40 11.22
N ALA A 97 -22.64 -21.82 11.56
CA ALA A 97 -22.39 -20.38 11.46
C ALA A 97 -22.15 -19.89 10.01
N GLY A 98 -22.19 -20.78 9.01
CA GLY A 98 -21.90 -20.42 7.62
C GLY A 98 -20.40 -20.19 7.36
N GLU A 99 -20.09 -19.51 6.26
CA GLU A 99 -18.70 -19.16 5.91
C GLU A 99 -18.30 -17.88 6.62
N ILE A 100 -17.27 -17.96 7.46
CA ILE A 100 -16.72 -16.84 8.19
C ILE A 100 -15.38 -16.47 7.58
N THR A 101 -15.23 -15.21 7.16
CA THR A 101 -13.99 -14.66 6.61
C THR A 101 -13.50 -13.54 7.50
N ILE A 102 -12.25 -13.63 7.97
CA ILE A 102 -11.64 -12.60 8.79
C ILE A 102 -10.79 -11.72 7.87
N GLY A 103 -11.27 -10.49 7.63
CA GLY A 103 -10.57 -9.49 6.84
C GLY A 103 -9.61 -8.65 7.69
N GLY A 104 -8.46 -8.27 7.14
CA GLY A 104 -7.63 -7.21 7.73
C GLY A 104 -8.37 -5.87 7.66
N GLY A 105 -8.47 -5.17 8.79
CA GLY A 105 -9.33 -4.00 8.99
C GLY A 105 -9.43 -3.00 7.83
N GLY A 106 -10.66 -2.76 7.43
CA GLY A 106 -11.13 -1.64 6.63
C GLY A 106 -10.68 -1.59 5.19
N GLY A 107 -11.60 -1.64 4.24
CA GLY A 107 -11.36 -1.50 2.79
C GLY A 107 -10.57 -0.22 2.42
N GLY A 108 -9.27 -0.28 2.55
CA GLY A 108 -8.28 0.74 2.27
C GLY A 108 -6.91 0.08 2.22
N PHE A 109 -5.86 0.84 2.11
CA PHE A 109 -4.45 0.41 1.98
C PHE A 109 -3.90 -0.57 3.06
N GLY A 110 -4.74 -1.14 3.92
CA GLY A 110 -4.40 -2.07 5.00
C GLY A 110 -4.88 -3.51 4.82
N SER A 111 -5.53 -3.89 3.71
CA SER A 111 -5.89 -5.27 3.44
C SER A 111 -4.64 -6.08 3.07
N THR A 112 -4.43 -7.21 3.76
CA THR A 112 -3.36 -8.17 3.46
C THR A 112 -3.76 -9.16 2.36
N ASP A 113 -5.01 -9.10 1.88
CA ASP A 113 -5.52 -10.00 0.87
C ASP A 113 -4.94 -9.71 -0.52
N ILE A 114 -4.61 -10.77 -1.23
CA ILE A 114 -4.14 -10.69 -2.61
C ILE A 114 -5.35 -10.87 -3.52
N ALA A 115 -5.73 -9.83 -4.25
CA ALA A 115 -6.78 -9.90 -5.25
C ALA A 115 -6.19 -10.36 -6.58
N ILE A 116 -6.86 -11.32 -7.23
CA ILE A 116 -6.53 -11.80 -8.57
C ILE A 116 -7.72 -11.47 -9.46
N GLU A 117 -7.47 -10.70 -10.50
CA GLU A 117 -8.47 -10.35 -11.51
C GLU A 117 -8.43 -11.37 -12.64
N VAL A 118 -9.53 -12.09 -12.80
CA VAL A 118 -9.73 -13.04 -13.91
C VAL A 118 -10.66 -12.40 -14.90
N THR A 119 -10.23 -12.29 -16.15
CA THR A 119 -11.00 -11.69 -17.25
C THR A 119 -11.24 -12.71 -18.35
N ALA A 120 -12.43 -12.71 -18.94
CA ALA A 120 -12.77 -13.58 -20.05
C ALA A 120 -13.82 -12.94 -20.99
N PRO A 121 -13.88 -13.38 -22.26
CA PRO A 121 -14.79 -12.82 -23.25
C PRO A 121 -16.27 -13.15 -22.98
N ASP A 122 -16.54 -14.30 -22.39
CA ASP A 122 -17.88 -14.77 -22.09
C ASP A 122 -17.97 -15.36 -20.66
N ARG A 123 -19.21 -15.58 -20.21
CA ARG A 123 -19.47 -16.04 -18.84
C ARG A 123 -18.96 -17.45 -18.57
N ALA A 124 -19.15 -18.38 -19.50
CA ALA A 124 -18.80 -19.78 -19.26
C ALA A 124 -17.27 -19.94 -19.17
N THR A 125 -16.54 -19.23 -20.05
CA THR A 125 -15.08 -19.16 -20.00
C THR A 125 -14.59 -18.50 -18.71
N LEU A 126 -15.28 -17.44 -18.23
CA LEU A 126 -14.93 -16.78 -16.96
C LEU A 126 -15.12 -17.70 -15.76
N GLU A 127 -16.26 -18.41 -15.70
CA GLU A 127 -16.54 -19.37 -14.62
C GLU A 127 -15.49 -20.49 -14.56
N THR A 128 -15.16 -21.08 -15.73
CA THR A 128 -14.13 -22.12 -15.81
C THR A 128 -12.76 -21.58 -15.41
N ALA A 129 -12.34 -20.44 -15.97
CA ALA A 129 -11.04 -19.85 -15.65
C ALA A 129 -10.92 -19.46 -14.17
N THR A 130 -12.01 -18.96 -13.59
CA THR A 130 -12.03 -18.60 -12.16
C THR A 130 -11.90 -19.84 -11.27
N GLN A 131 -12.59 -20.93 -11.63
CA GLN A 131 -12.49 -22.20 -10.90
C GLN A 131 -11.08 -22.80 -11.01
N ASP A 132 -10.49 -22.80 -12.21
CA ASP A 132 -9.11 -23.27 -12.44
C ASP A 132 -8.11 -22.50 -11.55
N VAL A 133 -8.28 -21.17 -11.43
CA VAL A 133 -7.46 -20.31 -10.55
C VAL A 133 -7.67 -20.67 -9.08
N VAL A 134 -8.92 -20.85 -8.63
CA VAL A 134 -9.24 -21.23 -7.25
C VAL A 134 -8.63 -22.59 -6.91
N ASP A 135 -8.78 -23.58 -7.79
CA ASP A 135 -8.28 -24.95 -7.58
C ASP A 135 -6.75 -24.98 -7.52
N ALA A 136 -6.09 -24.23 -8.40
CA ALA A 136 -4.62 -24.19 -8.43
C ALA A 136 -4.00 -23.46 -7.22
N LEU A 137 -4.72 -22.50 -6.65
CA LEU A 137 -4.24 -21.76 -5.47
C LEU A 137 -4.64 -22.42 -4.16
N SER A 138 -5.68 -23.25 -4.15
CA SER A 138 -6.16 -23.94 -2.96
C SER A 138 -5.11 -24.92 -2.43
N GLY A 139 -4.72 -24.77 -1.16
CA GLY A 139 -3.70 -25.61 -0.52
C GLY A 139 -2.26 -25.26 -0.89
N GLY A 140 -2.02 -24.15 -1.59
CA GLY A 140 -0.69 -23.63 -1.88
C GLY A 140 0.07 -23.23 -0.63
N LYS A 141 1.41 -23.30 -0.69
CA LYS A 141 2.27 -22.98 0.44
C LYS A 141 2.21 -21.47 0.77
N GLY A 142 1.83 -21.12 1.99
CA GLY A 142 1.64 -19.70 2.39
C GLY A 142 0.27 -19.12 2.01
N ILE A 143 -0.62 -19.92 1.42
CA ILE A 143 -1.98 -19.56 1.06
C ILE A 143 -2.91 -20.13 2.13
N GLY A 144 -3.72 -19.28 2.75
CA GLY A 144 -4.72 -19.67 3.74
C GLY A 144 -6.06 -19.97 3.08
N GLN A 145 -6.86 -18.96 2.83
CA GLN A 145 -8.17 -19.10 2.23
C GLN A 145 -8.17 -18.51 0.80
N VAL A 146 -8.85 -19.20 -0.12
CA VAL A 146 -9.08 -18.73 -1.49
C VAL A 146 -10.59 -18.64 -1.72
N THR A 147 -11.10 -17.46 -2.01
CA THR A 147 -12.51 -17.20 -2.27
C THR A 147 -12.67 -16.51 -3.63
N SER A 148 -13.84 -16.69 -4.26
CA SER A 148 -14.16 -16.06 -5.52
C SER A 148 -15.54 -15.39 -5.44
N ASN A 149 -15.68 -14.23 -6.06
CA ASN A 149 -16.97 -13.57 -6.18
C ASN A 149 -17.98 -14.32 -7.06
N LEU A 150 -17.54 -15.35 -7.80
CA LEU A 150 -18.40 -16.25 -8.56
C LEU A 150 -18.80 -17.50 -7.77
N SER A 151 -18.08 -17.84 -6.69
CA SER A 151 -18.39 -19.01 -5.84
C SER A 151 -19.73 -18.87 -5.12
N ASN A 152 -20.20 -17.65 -4.93
CA ASN A 152 -21.47 -17.33 -4.31
C ASN A 152 -22.59 -17.26 -5.36
N ALA A 153 -22.74 -18.31 -6.15
CA ALA A 153 -23.89 -18.45 -7.03
C ALA A 153 -25.15 -18.67 -6.17
N LEU A 154 -25.99 -17.64 -6.07
CA LEU A 154 -27.20 -17.67 -5.28
C LEU A 154 -28.37 -18.21 -6.10
N PRO A 155 -29.20 -19.09 -5.56
CA PRO A 155 -30.50 -19.38 -6.15
C PRO A 155 -31.35 -18.11 -6.12
N TYR A 156 -31.95 -17.79 -7.24
CA TYR A 156 -32.89 -16.69 -7.37
C TYR A 156 -34.08 -17.14 -8.20
N VAL A 157 -35.22 -16.48 -7.99
CA VAL A 157 -36.40 -16.73 -8.79
C VAL A 157 -36.38 -15.85 -10.02
N ALA A 158 -36.24 -16.46 -11.19
CA ALA A 158 -36.32 -15.78 -12.47
C ALA A 158 -37.76 -15.73 -12.95
N VAL A 159 -38.26 -14.52 -13.26
CA VAL A 159 -39.53 -14.30 -13.94
C VAL A 159 -39.24 -13.93 -15.39
N ILE A 160 -39.39 -14.90 -16.28
CA ILE A 160 -39.10 -14.72 -17.72
C ILE A 160 -40.42 -14.44 -18.42
N VAL A 161 -40.60 -13.21 -18.91
CA VAL A 161 -41.82 -12.79 -19.58
C VAL A 161 -41.86 -13.30 -21.02
N ASP A 162 -42.96 -13.99 -21.37
CA ASP A 162 -43.29 -14.30 -22.77
C ASP A 162 -43.84 -13.04 -23.43
N ARG A 163 -43.05 -12.44 -24.30
CA ARG A 163 -43.37 -11.16 -24.99
C ARG A 163 -44.62 -11.30 -25.87
N ASP A 164 -44.81 -12.42 -26.52
CA ASP A 164 -45.92 -12.66 -27.43
C ASP A 164 -47.22 -12.88 -26.66
N ALA A 165 -47.18 -13.64 -25.57
CA ALA A 165 -48.29 -13.84 -24.69
C ALA A 165 -48.70 -12.53 -23.99
N ALA A 166 -47.77 -11.78 -23.45
CA ALA A 166 -47.97 -10.48 -22.83
C ALA A 166 -48.56 -9.44 -23.80
N ALA A 167 -48.07 -9.36 -25.02
CA ALA A 167 -48.54 -8.43 -26.05
C ALA A 167 -50.02 -8.70 -26.47
N ARG A 168 -50.42 -9.97 -26.54
CA ARG A 168 -51.83 -10.33 -26.83
C ARG A 168 -52.81 -9.86 -25.74
N LEU A 169 -52.30 -9.67 -24.54
CA LEU A 169 -53.06 -9.21 -23.36
C LEU A 169 -52.87 -7.72 -23.07
N GLY A 170 -52.23 -7.01 -23.98
CA GLY A 170 -51.95 -5.55 -23.89
C GLY A 170 -50.89 -5.19 -22.88
N LEU A 171 -50.02 -6.14 -22.49
CA LEU A 171 -48.93 -5.94 -21.54
C LEU A 171 -47.58 -5.92 -22.24
N SER A 172 -46.66 -5.07 -21.75
CA SER A 172 -45.27 -5.12 -22.14
C SER A 172 -44.43 -5.84 -21.07
N GLU A 173 -43.25 -6.32 -21.42
CA GLU A 173 -42.31 -6.93 -20.51
C GLU A 173 -42.02 -5.99 -19.28
N VAL A 174 -41.83 -4.70 -19.58
CA VAL A 174 -41.60 -3.66 -18.54
C VAL A 174 -42.81 -3.50 -17.61
N ALA A 175 -44.03 -3.54 -18.18
CA ALA A 175 -45.26 -3.46 -17.38
C ALA A 175 -45.42 -4.67 -16.45
N VAL A 176 -45.19 -5.88 -16.96
CA VAL A 176 -45.20 -7.09 -16.12
C VAL A 176 -44.15 -7.02 -15.01
N GLY A 177 -42.91 -6.62 -15.35
CA GLY A 177 -41.83 -6.45 -14.35
C GLY A 177 -42.17 -5.43 -13.29
N ALA A 178 -42.79 -4.31 -13.64
CA ALA A 178 -43.22 -3.29 -12.67
C ALA A 178 -44.33 -3.78 -11.77
N LEU A 179 -45.29 -4.56 -12.29
CA LEU A 179 -46.39 -5.13 -11.49
C LEU A 179 -45.86 -6.18 -10.51
N VAL A 180 -44.96 -7.07 -10.93
CA VAL A 180 -44.33 -8.06 -10.06
C VAL A 180 -43.51 -7.36 -8.98
N SER A 181 -42.68 -6.38 -9.35
CA SER A 181 -41.87 -5.62 -8.39
C SER A 181 -42.76 -4.89 -7.36
N GLY A 182 -43.84 -4.29 -7.79
CA GLY A 182 -44.81 -3.62 -6.91
C GLY A 182 -45.55 -4.55 -5.96
N ALA A 183 -45.71 -5.82 -6.35
CA ALA A 183 -46.32 -6.83 -5.49
C ALA A 183 -45.32 -7.38 -4.45
N MET A 184 -44.01 -7.34 -4.74
CA MET A 184 -42.96 -7.89 -3.87
C MET A 184 -42.40 -6.89 -2.87
N GLN A 185 -42.47 -5.59 -3.17
CA GLN A 185 -41.86 -4.54 -2.33
C GLN A 185 -42.88 -3.44 -2.00
N PRO A 186 -42.88 -2.92 -0.76
CA PRO A 186 -43.64 -1.74 -0.41
C PRO A 186 -43.23 -0.54 -1.27
N GLN A 187 -44.20 0.06 -1.96
CA GLN A 187 -43.90 1.22 -2.82
C GLN A 187 -44.03 2.53 -2.02
N ARG A 188 -43.02 3.36 -2.10
CA ARG A 188 -43.07 4.71 -1.56
C ARG A 188 -44.01 5.56 -2.40
N VAL A 189 -45.10 6.01 -1.82
CA VAL A 189 -46.14 6.82 -2.51
C VAL A 189 -46.04 8.31 -2.21
N GLY A 190 -45.41 8.68 -1.11
CA GLY A 190 -45.26 10.09 -0.75
C GLY A 190 -44.74 10.32 0.66
N THR A 191 -44.85 11.55 1.12
CA THR A 191 -44.56 11.96 2.48
C THR A 191 -45.72 12.77 3.03
N VAL A 192 -45.99 12.65 4.33
CA VAL A 192 -46.98 13.44 5.06
C VAL A 192 -46.33 14.07 6.27
N GLU A 193 -46.73 15.28 6.59
CA GLU A 193 -46.25 15.97 7.81
C GLU A 193 -47.34 15.78 8.89
N ILE A 194 -46.96 15.13 10.00
CA ILE A 194 -47.82 14.90 11.16
C ILE A 194 -47.02 15.30 12.38
N ASP A 195 -47.59 16.19 13.20
CA ASP A 195 -46.95 16.70 14.45
C ASP A 195 -45.51 17.18 14.27
N SER A 196 -45.25 17.95 13.18
CA SER A 196 -43.92 18.47 12.82
C SER A 196 -42.88 17.41 12.43
N ALA A 197 -43.32 16.16 12.23
CA ALA A 197 -42.46 15.08 11.69
C ALA A 197 -42.90 14.74 10.26
N THR A 198 -41.93 14.70 9.34
CA THR A 198 -42.17 14.25 7.97
C THR A 198 -42.10 12.73 7.91
N LEU A 199 -43.24 12.07 7.73
CA LEU A 199 -43.35 10.61 7.65
C LEU A 199 -43.44 10.18 6.18
N THR A 200 -42.73 9.12 5.82
CA THR A 200 -42.85 8.51 4.49
C THR A 200 -43.99 7.53 4.45
N ILE A 201 -44.85 7.65 3.44
CA ILE A 201 -45.97 6.74 3.21
C ILE A 201 -45.53 5.61 2.28
N TYR A 202 -45.66 4.38 2.74
CA TYR A 202 -45.46 3.19 1.93
C TYR A 202 -46.80 2.51 1.66
N LEU A 203 -47.03 2.14 0.40
CA LEU A 203 -48.12 1.25 0.02
C LEU A 203 -47.61 -0.19 0.11
N ALA A 204 -48.05 -0.93 1.10
CA ALA A 204 -47.74 -2.35 1.23
C ALA A 204 -48.76 -3.18 0.44
N ALA A 205 -48.32 -4.21 -0.25
CA ALA A 205 -49.19 -5.19 -0.86
C ALA A 205 -49.94 -5.94 0.24
N SER A 206 -51.22 -6.22 0.02
CA SER A 206 -52.08 -6.94 1.02
C SER A 206 -51.63 -8.39 1.21
N GLN A 207 -50.96 -8.98 0.24
CA GLN A 207 -50.39 -10.33 0.28
C GLN A 207 -49.12 -10.34 -0.58
N THR A 208 -47.98 -10.52 0.07
CA THR A 208 -46.71 -10.76 -0.62
C THR A 208 -46.58 -12.27 -0.83
N PRO A 209 -46.33 -12.74 -2.07
CA PRO A 209 -46.11 -14.17 -2.33
C PRO A 209 -44.94 -14.71 -1.49
N THR A 210 -45.18 -15.80 -0.77
CA THR A 210 -44.16 -16.48 0.08
C THR A 210 -43.68 -17.80 -0.54
N SER A 211 -44.28 -18.23 -1.64
CA SER A 211 -43.89 -19.43 -2.37
C SER A 211 -43.88 -19.21 -3.87
N LEU A 212 -43.17 -20.09 -4.61
CA LEU A 212 -43.13 -20.06 -6.08
C LEU A 212 -44.49 -20.21 -6.70
N ASP A 213 -45.38 -21.02 -6.09
CA ASP A 213 -46.73 -21.26 -6.62
C ASP A 213 -47.64 -20.05 -6.37
N GLU A 214 -47.51 -19.38 -5.24
CA GLU A 214 -48.18 -18.10 -5.01
C GLU A 214 -47.72 -17.02 -5.98
N LEU A 215 -46.41 -16.97 -6.28
CA LEU A 215 -45.87 -16.03 -7.27
C LEU A 215 -46.38 -16.34 -8.69
N ARG A 216 -46.51 -17.60 -9.08
CA ARG A 216 -47.09 -18.00 -10.38
C ARG A 216 -48.55 -17.59 -10.48
N GLN A 217 -49.31 -17.67 -9.36
CA GLN A 217 -50.71 -17.29 -9.29
C GLN A 217 -50.94 -15.79 -8.99
N LEU A 218 -49.89 -15.00 -8.89
CA LEU A 218 -49.99 -13.57 -8.69
C LEU A 218 -50.88 -12.95 -9.76
N THR A 219 -51.97 -12.32 -9.33
CA THR A 219 -52.94 -11.71 -10.24
C THR A 219 -52.42 -10.36 -10.74
N ILE A 220 -52.26 -10.23 -12.05
CA ILE A 220 -51.86 -9.00 -12.72
C ILE A 220 -53.00 -8.45 -13.58
N PRO A 221 -53.23 -7.11 -13.58
CA PRO A 221 -54.26 -6.51 -14.41
C PRO A 221 -53.82 -6.53 -15.87
N SER A 222 -54.73 -6.97 -16.76
CA SER A 222 -54.56 -6.91 -18.21
C SER A 222 -55.72 -6.23 -18.90
N ALA A 223 -55.59 -5.97 -20.21
CA ALA A 223 -56.68 -5.37 -21.02
C ALA A 223 -57.96 -6.24 -21.09
N LEU A 224 -57.81 -7.54 -20.87
CA LEU A 224 -58.92 -8.52 -20.90
C LEU A 224 -59.42 -8.91 -19.50
N GLY A 225 -58.92 -8.27 -18.44
CA GLY A 225 -59.22 -8.56 -17.05
C GLY A 225 -58.03 -9.08 -16.24
N PRO A 226 -58.24 -9.39 -14.94
CA PRO A 226 -57.17 -9.93 -14.10
C PRO A 226 -56.78 -11.34 -14.56
N ILE A 227 -55.49 -11.59 -14.71
CA ILE A 227 -54.91 -12.87 -15.14
C ILE A 227 -53.80 -13.29 -14.18
N PRO A 228 -53.55 -14.58 -13.98
CA PRO A 228 -52.40 -15.03 -13.23
C PRO A 228 -51.09 -14.85 -14.04
N LEU A 229 -49.97 -14.63 -13.33
CA LEU A 229 -48.66 -14.34 -13.91
C LEU A 229 -48.15 -15.47 -14.80
N ASP A 230 -48.47 -16.72 -14.51
CA ASP A 230 -48.03 -17.90 -15.27
C ASP A 230 -48.53 -17.94 -16.74
N GLN A 231 -49.57 -17.13 -17.08
CA GLN A 231 -50.05 -17.01 -18.47
C GLN A 231 -49.16 -16.13 -19.33
N VAL A 232 -48.33 -15.27 -18.74
CA VAL A 232 -47.48 -14.30 -19.45
C VAL A 232 -46.01 -14.39 -19.08
N ALA A 233 -45.66 -15.19 -18.06
CA ALA A 233 -44.29 -15.35 -17.63
C ALA A 233 -44.03 -16.76 -17.07
N THR A 234 -42.85 -17.27 -17.27
CA THR A 234 -42.36 -18.50 -16.64
C THR A 234 -41.59 -18.14 -15.37
N VAL A 235 -42.01 -18.70 -14.24
CA VAL A 235 -41.38 -18.52 -12.94
C VAL A 235 -40.59 -19.76 -12.59
N THR A 236 -39.25 -19.64 -12.58
CA THR A 236 -38.35 -20.76 -12.29
C THR A 236 -37.28 -20.34 -11.29
N GLU A 237 -36.91 -21.27 -10.42
CA GLU A 237 -35.73 -21.12 -9.63
C GLU A 237 -34.49 -21.42 -10.49
N THR A 238 -33.52 -20.53 -10.45
CA THR A 238 -32.25 -20.68 -11.19
C THR A 238 -31.13 -20.21 -10.31
N VAL A 239 -29.92 -20.59 -10.66
CA VAL A 239 -28.71 -20.23 -9.93
C VAL A 239 -27.91 -19.24 -10.78
N GLY A 240 -27.50 -18.16 -10.17
CA GLY A 240 -26.69 -17.16 -10.87
C GLY A 240 -25.81 -16.34 -9.93
N PRO A 241 -24.79 -15.68 -10.47
CA PRO A 241 -23.93 -14.81 -9.68
C PRO A 241 -24.73 -13.61 -9.15
N THR A 242 -24.44 -13.22 -7.94
CA THR A 242 -25.06 -12.05 -7.27
C THR A 242 -24.67 -10.73 -7.93
N SER A 243 -23.49 -10.67 -8.53
CA SER A 243 -22.99 -9.50 -9.23
C SER A 243 -22.22 -9.87 -10.50
N VAL A 244 -22.29 -9.02 -11.49
CA VAL A 244 -21.45 -9.13 -12.70
C VAL A 244 -20.58 -7.89 -12.76
N THR A 245 -19.28 -8.07 -12.57
CA THR A 245 -18.32 -6.98 -12.66
C THR A 245 -17.77 -6.95 -14.09
N THR A 246 -17.66 -5.74 -14.65
CA THR A 246 -17.02 -5.52 -15.94
C THR A 246 -15.96 -4.44 -15.80
N GLU A 247 -14.77 -4.70 -16.30
CA GLU A 247 -13.71 -3.73 -16.39
C GLU A 247 -13.37 -3.46 -17.85
N ARG A 248 -13.40 -2.21 -18.29
CA ARG A 248 -13.15 -1.80 -19.69
C ARG A 248 -14.00 -2.58 -20.73
N GLY A 249 -15.22 -2.94 -20.34
CA GLY A 249 -16.14 -3.69 -21.20
C GLY A 249 -15.90 -5.19 -21.26
N VAL A 250 -14.94 -5.73 -20.51
CA VAL A 250 -14.68 -7.17 -20.37
C VAL A 250 -15.22 -7.66 -19.04
N ARG A 251 -15.82 -8.85 -19.02
CA ARG A 251 -16.30 -9.47 -17.78
C ARG A 251 -15.12 -9.88 -16.91
N THR A 252 -15.21 -9.56 -15.64
CA THR A 252 -14.14 -9.77 -14.65
C THR A 252 -14.69 -10.49 -13.43
N SER A 253 -13.92 -11.45 -12.94
CA SER A 253 -14.09 -12.07 -11.64
C SER A 253 -12.91 -11.74 -10.75
N THR A 254 -13.13 -11.61 -9.46
CA THR A 254 -12.08 -11.40 -8.47
C THR A 254 -11.96 -12.64 -7.60
N VAL A 255 -10.78 -13.22 -7.59
CA VAL A 255 -10.38 -14.27 -6.64
C VAL A 255 -9.56 -13.62 -5.55
N THR A 256 -10.00 -13.74 -4.32
CA THR A 256 -9.33 -13.20 -3.14
C THR A 256 -8.58 -14.30 -2.42
N VAL A 257 -7.30 -14.10 -2.22
CA VAL A 257 -6.40 -15.01 -1.51
C VAL A 257 -5.98 -14.36 -0.21
N THR A 258 -6.37 -14.98 0.91
CA THR A 258 -5.91 -14.57 2.24
C THR A 258 -4.67 -15.36 2.59
N PRO A 259 -3.51 -14.70 2.82
CA PRO A 259 -2.27 -15.38 3.20
C PRO A 259 -2.41 -16.10 4.55
N SER A 260 -1.76 -17.26 4.69
CA SER A 260 -1.67 -17.98 5.98
C SER A 260 -0.56 -17.45 6.89
N THR A 261 0.25 -16.50 6.41
CA THR A 261 1.39 -15.90 7.13
C THR A 261 1.42 -14.41 6.87
N ASP A 262 2.06 -13.66 7.78
CA ASP A 262 2.24 -12.21 7.64
C ASP A 262 3.19 -11.80 6.51
N ASP A 263 3.90 -12.75 5.91
CA ASP A 263 4.80 -12.51 4.78
C ASP A 263 4.01 -12.48 3.46
N LEU A 264 3.39 -11.34 3.21
CA LEU A 264 2.66 -11.09 1.96
C LEU A 264 3.57 -11.19 0.72
N SER A 265 4.87 -10.95 0.86
CA SER A 265 5.83 -11.03 -0.26
C SER A 265 6.00 -12.48 -0.71
N SER A 266 6.14 -13.42 0.24
CA SER A 266 6.24 -14.84 -0.07
C SER A 266 4.92 -15.39 -0.63
N ALA A 267 3.78 -14.98 -0.04
CA ALA A 267 2.46 -15.36 -0.52
C ALA A 267 2.20 -14.82 -1.94
N SER A 268 2.52 -13.55 -2.21
CA SER A 268 2.39 -12.94 -3.54
C SER A 268 3.28 -13.63 -4.58
N THR A 269 4.50 -14.02 -4.20
CA THR A 269 5.39 -14.77 -5.08
C THR A 269 4.83 -16.17 -5.39
N ALA A 270 4.30 -16.86 -4.38
CA ALA A 270 3.66 -18.17 -4.56
C ALA A 270 2.44 -18.08 -5.48
N VAL A 271 1.59 -17.05 -5.29
CA VAL A 271 0.43 -16.79 -6.16
C VAL A 271 0.87 -16.49 -7.60
N THR A 272 1.88 -15.63 -7.79
CA THR A 272 2.37 -15.28 -9.12
C THR A 272 2.93 -16.50 -9.85
N THR A 273 3.72 -17.33 -9.16
CA THR A 273 4.28 -18.56 -9.72
C THR A 273 3.17 -19.54 -10.08
N ALA A 274 2.17 -19.72 -9.21
CA ALA A 274 1.05 -20.59 -9.49
C ALA A 274 0.24 -20.10 -10.71
N LEU A 275 0.05 -18.79 -10.86
CA LEU A 275 -0.65 -18.20 -12.01
C LEU A 275 0.11 -18.38 -13.35
N GLU A 276 1.44 -18.40 -13.31
CA GLU A 276 2.28 -18.64 -14.51
C GLU A 276 2.18 -20.10 -14.98
N ASP A 277 1.94 -21.05 -14.05
CA ASP A 277 1.86 -22.48 -14.34
C ASP A 277 0.45 -22.95 -14.77
N ILE A 278 -0.59 -22.12 -14.61
CA ILE A 278 -1.97 -22.48 -14.95
C ILE A 278 -2.22 -22.35 -16.46
N ALA A 279 -2.75 -23.40 -17.06
CA ALA A 279 -3.27 -23.37 -18.43
C ALA A 279 -4.71 -22.85 -18.44
N LEU A 280 -4.89 -21.54 -18.59
CA LEU A 280 -6.21 -20.92 -18.66
C LEU A 280 -6.91 -21.20 -20.03
N PRO A 281 -8.25 -21.22 -20.06
CA PRO A 281 -9.02 -21.32 -21.30
C PRO A 281 -8.69 -20.23 -22.30
N ALA A 282 -8.87 -20.51 -23.60
CA ALA A 282 -8.57 -19.56 -24.66
C ALA A 282 -9.32 -18.24 -24.50
N GLY A 283 -8.58 -17.12 -24.43
CA GLY A 283 -9.13 -15.78 -24.26
C GLY A 283 -9.30 -15.33 -22.81
N ALA A 284 -9.13 -16.22 -21.82
CA ALA A 284 -9.08 -15.86 -20.42
C ALA A 284 -7.67 -15.36 -20.02
N LYS A 285 -7.63 -14.46 -19.04
CA LYS A 285 -6.40 -13.95 -18.44
C LYS A 285 -6.62 -13.83 -16.92
N ALA A 286 -5.60 -14.19 -16.15
CA ALA A 286 -5.54 -13.94 -14.73
C ALA A 286 -4.32 -13.06 -14.42
N ALA A 287 -4.50 -12.06 -13.59
CA ALA A 287 -3.42 -11.17 -13.17
C ALA A 287 -3.59 -10.79 -11.71
N VAL A 288 -2.47 -10.61 -11.00
CA VAL A 288 -2.50 -10.08 -9.65
C VAL A 288 -2.90 -8.62 -9.73
N GLY A 289 -4.02 -8.29 -9.09
CA GLY A 289 -4.62 -6.96 -9.00
C GLY A 289 -4.54 -6.38 -7.58
N GLY A 290 -5.46 -5.47 -7.28
CA GLY A 290 -5.63 -4.90 -5.95
C GLY A 290 -4.41 -4.14 -5.42
N VAL A 291 -4.18 -4.21 -4.11
CA VAL A 291 -3.13 -3.47 -3.40
C VAL A 291 -1.73 -3.86 -3.87
N VAL A 292 -1.51 -5.14 -4.21
CA VAL A 292 -0.19 -5.63 -4.66
C VAL A 292 0.21 -5.02 -5.99
N SER A 293 -0.71 -4.93 -6.96
CA SER A 293 -0.42 -4.31 -8.26
C SER A 293 -0.16 -2.81 -8.12
N GLN A 294 -0.96 -2.11 -7.30
CA GLN A 294 -0.75 -0.69 -7.02
C GLN A 294 0.59 -0.42 -6.34
N GLN A 295 1.00 -1.31 -5.43
CA GLN A 295 2.32 -1.22 -4.79
C GLN A 295 3.45 -1.40 -5.80
N ASN A 296 3.35 -2.39 -6.69
CA ASN A 296 4.35 -2.63 -7.73
C ASN A 296 4.47 -1.43 -8.70
N GLU A 297 3.34 -0.85 -9.11
CA GLU A 297 3.32 0.38 -9.90
C GLU A 297 3.96 1.55 -9.16
N ALA A 298 3.64 1.74 -7.87
CA ALA A 298 4.24 2.76 -7.04
C ALA A 298 5.76 2.57 -6.91
N PHE A 299 6.24 1.34 -6.74
CA PHE A 299 7.68 1.05 -6.71
C PHE A 299 8.37 1.39 -8.03
N GLN A 300 7.76 1.06 -9.17
CA GLN A 300 8.30 1.41 -10.49
C GLN A 300 8.35 2.93 -10.69
N GLN A 301 7.26 3.64 -10.36
CA GLN A 301 7.18 5.10 -10.49
C GLN A 301 8.18 5.80 -9.55
N LEU A 302 8.30 5.34 -8.29
CA LEU A 302 9.28 5.86 -7.34
C LEU A 302 10.72 5.53 -7.76
N GLY A 303 10.97 4.35 -8.34
CA GLY A 303 12.26 4.00 -8.92
C GLY A 303 12.67 4.94 -10.06
N LEU A 304 11.75 5.26 -10.96
CA LEU A 304 11.97 6.25 -12.00
C LEU A 304 12.17 7.67 -11.44
N ALA A 305 11.37 8.05 -10.44
CA ALA A 305 11.53 9.34 -9.74
C ALA A 305 12.88 9.45 -9.04
N LEU A 306 13.37 8.35 -8.44
CA LEU A 306 14.68 8.27 -7.82
C LEU A 306 15.81 8.51 -8.84
N LEU A 307 15.74 7.84 -9.99
CA LEU A 307 16.70 8.03 -11.09
C LEU A 307 16.67 9.48 -11.61
N ALA A 308 15.47 10.03 -11.81
CA ALA A 308 15.30 11.41 -12.24
C ALA A 308 15.87 12.40 -11.20
N ALA A 309 15.62 12.18 -9.90
CA ALA A 309 16.17 12.99 -8.83
C ALA A 309 17.70 12.95 -8.80
N ILE A 310 18.31 11.77 -8.92
CA ILE A 310 19.77 11.61 -9.00
C ILE A 310 20.32 12.37 -10.21
N LEU A 311 19.67 12.28 -11.37
CA LEU A 311 20.09 12.99 -12.58
C LEU A 311 20.00 14.52 -12.41
N ILE A 312 18.90 15.03 -11.86
CA ILE A 312 18.71 16.47 -11.62
C ILE A 312 19.78 16.97 -10.64
N VAL A 313 20.00 16.25 -9.54
CA VAL A 313 21.02 16.57 -8.55
C VAL A 313 22.41 16.56 -9.19
N TYR A 314 22.70 15.59 -10.05
CA TYR A 314 23.97 15.54 -10.80
C TYR A 314 24.16 16.78 -11.70
N ILE A 315 23.12 17.16 -12.45
CA ILE A 315 23.14 18.35 -13.32
C ILE A 315 23.41 19.63 -12.50
N VAL A 316 22.69 19.78 -11.37
CA VAL A 316 22.86 20.94 -10.47
C VAL A 316 24.30 21.00 -9.93
N MET A 317 24.83 19.85 -9.49
CA MET A 317 26.21 19.76 -9.00
C MET A 317 27.25 20.08 -10.10
N VAL A 318 27.04 19.58 -11.33
CA VAL A 318 27.91 19.91 -12.47
C VAL A 318 27.91 21.41 -12.75
N ALA A 319 26.72 22.03 -12.72
CA ALA A 319 26.62 23.49 -12.90
C ALA A 319 27.34 24.29 -11.79
N THR A 320 27.22 23.81 -10.53
CA THR A 320 27.82 24.46 -9.36
C THR A 320 29.38 24.33 -9.37
N PHE A 321 29.87 23.11 -9.57
CA PHE A 321 31.32 22.83 -9.48
C PHE A 321 32.07 23.03 -10.79
N LYS A 322 31.36 23.27 -11.90
CA LYS A 322 31.96 23.40 -13.25
C LYS A 322 32.88 22.21 -13.59
N SER A 323 32.57 21.04 -13.07
CA SER A 323 33.35 19.81 -13.19
C SER A 323 32.41 18.61 -13.28
N LEU A 324 32.69 17.65 -14.17
CA LEU A 324 31.93 16.40 -14.29
C LEU A 324 32.38 15.34 -13.27
N ARG A 325 33.57 15.43 -12.72
CA ARG A 325 34.18 14.41 -11.87
C ARG A 325 33.81 14.56 -10.40
N GLN A 326 33.77 15.78 -9.90
CA GLN A 326 33.44 16.06 -8.50
C GLN A 326 32.02 15.61 -8.15
N PRO A 327 30.97 15.91 -8.95
CA PRO A 327 29.65 15.39 -8.73
C PRO A 327 29.55 13.86 -8.70
N LEU A 328 30.31 13.18 -9.56
CA LEU A 328 30.31 11.71 -9.59
C LEU A 328 30.88 11.12 -8.29
N LEU A 329 31.90 11.73 -7.72
CA LEU A 329 32.46 11.34 -6.41
C LEU A 329 31.45 11.54 -5.28
N LEU A 330 30.65 12.63 -5.33
CA LEU A 330 29.62 12.93 -4.34
C LEU A 330 28.44 11.96 -4.44
N LEU A 331 28.07 11.56 -5.66
CA LEU A 331 27.01 10.57 -5.88
C LEU A 331 27.30 9.19 -5.30
N ILE A 332 28.58 8.82 -5.13
CA ILE A 332 28.96 7.58 -4.44
C ILE A 332 28.45 7.57 -2.99
N SER A 333 28.27 8.74 -2.37
CA SER A 333 27.73 8.83 -1.01
C SER A 333 26.26 8.39 -0.90
N VAL A 334 25.49 8.47 -1.97
CA VAL A 334 24.06 8.14 -1.97
C VAL A 334 23.78 6.64 -1.71
N PRO A 335 24.37 5.70 -2.46
CA PRO A 335 24.21 4.27 -2.16
C PRO A 335 24.64 3.89 -0.73
N PHE A 336 25.72 4.49 -0.25
CA PHE A 336 26.18 4.22 1.12
C PHE A 336 25.23 4.77 2.19
N SER A 337 24.56 5.89 1.95
CA SER A 337 23.55 6.39 2.87
C SER A 337 22.32 5.45 2.91
N ALA A 338 21.96 4.88 1.77
CA ALA A 338 20.88 3.89 1.69
C ALA A 338 21.19 2.62 2.51
N THR A 339 22.46 2.20 2.62
CA THR A 339 22.83 1.05 3.46
C THR A 339 22.49 1.28 4.93
N GLY A 340 22.71 2.48 5.46
CA GLY A 340 22.34 2.83 6.84
C GLY A 340 20.83 2.86 7.06
N ALA A 341 20.08 3.33 6.07
CA ALA A 341 18.62 3.29 6.09
C ALA A 341 18.09 1.86 6.16
N ILE A 342 18.59 0.97 5.30
CA ILE A 342 18.22 -0.44 5.27
C ILE A 342 18.62 -1.15 6.58
N LEU A 343 19.83 -0.87 7.07
CA LEU A 343 20.31 -1.47 8.32
C LEU A 343 19.40 -1.13 9.50
N LEU A 344 19.01 0.14 9.63
CA LEU A 344 18.12 0.55 10.73
C LEU A 344 16.72 -0.05 10.58
N GLN A 345 16.18 -0.18 9.36
CA GLN A 345 14.93 -0.89 9.11
C GLN A 345 14.99 -2.36 9.52
N ILE A 346 16.09 -3.06 9.20
CA ILE A 346 16.27 -4.46 9.62
C ILE A 346 16.32 -4.56 11.16
N ILE A 347 17.03 -3.64 11.83
CA ILE A 347 17.14 -3.63 13.31
C ILE A 347 15.78 -3.36 13.96
N THR A 348 14.97 -2.46 13.39
CA THR A 348 13.65 -2.10 13.93
C THR A 348 12.52 -3.03 13.53
N GLY A 349 12.77 -3.97 12.59
CA GLY A 349 11.74 -4.87 12.05
C GLY A 349 10.68 -4.19 11.18
N VAL A 350 10.86 -2.91 10.84
CA VAL A 350 9.89 -2.16 10.03
C VAL A 350 10.06 -2.53 8.55
N PRO A 351 8.99 -2.98 7.86
CA PRO A 351 9.09 -3.47 6.50
C PRO A 351 9.38 -2.36 5.48
N LEU A 352 10.04 -2.75 4.39
CA LEU A 352 10.28 -1.90 3.23
C LEU A 352 8.96 -1.68 2.47
N GLY A 353 8.47 -0.44 2.45
CA GLY A 353 7.26 -0.05 1.75
C GLY A 353 7.45 1.20 0.90
N VAL A 354 6.37 1.67 0.29
CA VAL A 354 6.33 2.92 -0.49
C VAL A 354 6.82 4.11 0.35
N ALA A 355 6.44 4.16 1.64
CA ALA A 355 6.88 5.19 2.57
C ALA A 355 8.40 5.19 2.79
N SER A 356 9.02 4.00 2.85
CA SER A 356 10.48 3.86 2.94
C SER A 356 11.20 4.42 1.71
N LEU A 357 10.67 4.17 0.50
CA LEU A 357 11.25 4.72 -0.74
C LEU A 357 11.12 6.24 -0.82
N ILE A 358 10.01 6.81 -0.34
CA ILE A 358 9.86 8.27 -0.19
C ILE A 358 10.93 8.81 0.77
N GLY A 359 11.19 8.09 1.88
CA GLY A 359 12.27 8.42 2.81
C GLY A 359 13.65 8.41 2.15
N VAL A 360 13.95 7.42 1.30
CA VAL A 360 15.20 7.36 0.53
C VAL A 360 15.30 8.53 -0.46
N LEU A 361 14.21 8.86 -1.14
CA LEU A 361 14.18 10.02 -2.05
C LEU A 361 14.51 11.32 -1.33
N MET A 362 13.90 11.53 -0.15
CA MET A 362 14.16 12.70 0.69
C MET A 362 15.60 12.71 1.22
N LEU A 363 16.14 11.54 1.58
CA LEU A 363 17.51 11.36 2.05
C LEU A 363 18.53 11.79 1.01
N ILE A 364 18.32 11.52 -0.27
CA ILE A 364 19.23 11.95 -1.36
C ILE A 364 19.43 13.46 -1.32
N GLY A 365 18.35 14.23 -1.20
CA GLY A 365 18.43 15.69 -1.11
C GLY A 365 19.27 16.16 0.08
N ILE A 366 19.05 15.58 1.25
CA ILE A 366 19.75 15.96 2.50
C ILE A 366 21.23 15.59 2.40
N VAL A 367 21.57 14.39 1.96
CA VAL A 367 22.95 13.89 1.86
C VAL A 367 23.77 14.72 0.88
N VAL A 368 23.19 14.98 -0.29
CA VAL A 368 23.87 15.75 -1.33
C VAL A 368 24.09 17.20 -0.91
N THR A 369 23.13 17.82 -0.23
CA THR A 369 23.30 19.20 0.29
C THR A 369 24.48 19.30 1.25
N ASN A 370 24.60 18.36 2.19
CA ASN A 370 25.73 18.32 3.13
C ASN A 370 27.06 18.11 2.41
N ALA A 371 27.08 17.24 1.40
CA ALA A 371 28.29 16.95 0.62
C ALA A 371 28.70 18.14 -0.25
N ILE A 372 27.77 18.85 -0.89
CA ILE A 372 28.06 20.06 -1.68
C ILE A 372 28.74 21.12 -0.82
N VAL A 373 28.16 21.42 0.35
CA VAL A 373 28.65 22.46 1.24
C VAL A 373 30.09 22.16 1.74
N LEU A 374 30.40 20.88 1.96
CA LEU A 374 31.78 20.49 2.34
C LEU A 374 32.76 20.66 1.19
N VAL A 375 32.41 20.11 0.01
CA VAL A 375 33.34 20.14 -1.15
C VAL A 375 33.50 21.55 -1.69
N ASP A 376 32.45 22.38 -1.65
CA ASP A 376 32.56 23.79 -2.04
C ASP A 376 33.59 24.54 -1.17
N LEU A 377 33.54 24.34 0.15
CA LEU A 377 34.53 24.93 1.06
C LEU A 377 35.94 24.41 0.79
N VAL A 378 36.11 23.12 0.51
CA VAL A 378 37.42 22.55 0.15
C VAL A 378 37.92 23.16 -1.16
N ASN A 379 37.05 23.36 -2.16
CA ASN A 379 37.44 24.01 -3.41
C ASN A 379 37.84 25.46 -3.21
N GLN A 380 37.15 26.24 -2.36
CA GLN A 380 37.51 27.60 -1.99
C GLN A 380 38.91 27.66 -1.36
N TYR A 381 39.24 26.75 -0.45
CA TYR A 381 40.58 26.68 0.14
C TYR A 381 41.66 26.33 -0.89
N ARG A 382 41.35 25.48 -1.87
CA ARG A 382 42.24 25.16 -2.98
C ARG A 382 42.48 26.35 -3.91
N GLU A 383 41.45 27.14 -4.18
CA GLU A 383 41.56 28.38 -4.96
C GLU A 383 42.45 29.43 -4.27
N HIS A 384 42.49 29.38 -2.93
CA HIS A 384 43.41 30.22 -2.13
C HIS A 384 44.82 29.63 -1.98
N GLY A 385 45.15 28.57 -2.74
CA GLY A 385 46.53 28.05 -2.81
C GLY A 385 46.86 26.90 -1.87
N LEU A 386 45.90 26.40 -1.05
CA LEU A 386 46.17 25.26 -0.19
C LEU A 386 46.28 23.95 -1.00
N ARG A 387 47.24 23.10 -0.63
CA ARG A 387 47.33 21.74 -1.17
C ARG A 387 46.10 20.92 -0.83
N THR A 388 45.76 19.95 -1.67
CA THR A 388 44.52 19.15 -1.53
C THR A 388 44.35 18.58 -0.13
N ILE A 389 45.39 18.01 0.49
CA ILE A 389 45.29 17.41 1.83
C ILE A 389 44.97 18.48 2.89
N ALA A 390 45.69 19.59 2.90
CA ALA A 390 45.48 20.67 3.86
C ALA A 390 44.11 21.34 3.68
N ALA A 391 43.63 21.51 2.44
CA ALA A 391 42.32 22.06 2.13
C ALA A 391 41.18 21.14 2.63
N VAL A 392 41.34 19.81 2.48
CA VAL A 392 40.37 18.81 2.96
C VAL A 392 40.34 18.78 4.48
N GLU A 393 41.47 18.78 5.17
CA GLU A 393 41.53 18.81 6.63
C GLU A 393 40.92 20.09 7.22
N ALA A 394 41.26 21.25 6.68
CA ALA A 394 40.72 22.53 7.12
C ALA A 394 39.22 22.65 6.84
N GLY A 395 38.75 22.20 5.67
CA GLY A 395 37.38 22.20 5.27
C GLY A 395 36.51 21.25 6.13
N ALA A 396 36.97 20.03 6.34
CA ALA A 396 36.33 19.04 7.19
C ALA A 396 36.24 19.52 8.65
N ALA A 397 37.29 20.03 9.22
CA ALA A 397 37.31 20.55 10.60
C ALA A 397 36.34 21.71 10.80
N ARG A 398 36.23 22.61 9.81
CA ARG A 398 35.33 23.78 9.90
C ARG A 398 33.87 23.44 9.69
N ARG A 399 33.53 22.41 8.91
CA ARG A 399 32.17 21.95 8.61
C ARG A 399 31.67 20.85 9.53
N LEU A 400 32.52 20.24 10.34
CA LEU A 400 32.18 19.19 11.29
C LEU A 400 30.98 19.59 12.20
N ARG A 401 31.10 20.74 12.86
CA ARG A 401 30.06 21.21 13.80
C ARG A 401 28.70 21.49 13.10
N PRO A 402 28.64 22.29 12.01
CA PRO A 402 27.38 22.53 11.29
C PRO A 402 26.71 21.26 10.79
N ILE A 403 27.46 20.31 10.20
CA ILE A 403 26.90 19.06 9.69
C ILE A 403 26.35 18.19 10.82
N LEU A 404 27.08 18.07 11.94
CA LEU A 404 26.59 17.34 13.11
C LEU A 404 25.36 18.00 13.74
N MET A 405 25.32 19.33 13.83
CA MET A 405 24.14 20.04 14.38
C MET A 405 22.91 19.81 13.52
N THR A 406 23.01 19.92 12.21
CA THR A 406 21.85 19.70 11.32
C THR A 406 21.41 18.24 11.34
N ALA A 407 22.32 17.28 11.34
CA ALA A 407 22.01 15.87 11.42
C ALA A 407 21.30 15.51 12.74
N LEU A 408 21.85 15.94 13.90
CA LEU A 408 21.26 15.70 15.21
C LEU A 408 19.90 16.39 15.34
N ALA A 409 19.76 17.64 14.88
CA ALA A 409 18.48 18.34 14.92
C ALA A 409 17.39 17.58 14.14
N THR A 410 17.72 17.08 12.93
CA THR A 410 16.78 16.28 12.12
C THR A 410 16.46 14.94 12.77
N ILE A 411 17.46 14.24 13.34
CA ILE A 411 17.27 12.97 14.03
C ILE A 411 16.33 13.16 15.23
N PHE A 412 16.58 14.16 16.08
CA PHE A 412 15.73 14.43 17.24
C PHE A 412 14.32 14.90 16.85
N ALA A 413 14.18 15.65 15.76
CA ALA A 413 12.88 16.07 15.24
C ALA A 413 12.03 14.87 14.74
N LEU A 414 12.67 13.86 14.14
CA LEU A 414 12.01 12.66 13.62
C LEU A 414 11.88 11.54 14.67
N MET A 415 12.58 11.62 15.80
CA MET A 415 12.60 10.57 16.81
C MET A 415 11.21 10.22 17.38
N PRO A 416 10.33 11.19 17.74
CA PRO A 416 9.00 10.86 18.22
C PRO A 416 8.16 10.08 17.20
N MET A 417 8.36 10.38 15.92
CA MET A 417 7.68 9.71 14.82
C MET A 417 8.24 8.30 14.58
N ALA A 418 9.56 8.13 14.70
CA ALA A 418 10.20 6.81 14.58
C ALA A 418 9.84 5.86 15.74
N LEU A 419 9.63 6.40 16.94
CA LEU A 419 9.22 5.64 18.13
C LEU A 419 7.71 5.40 18.21
N GLY A 420 6.91 5.91 17.25
CA GLY A 420 5.46 5.72 17.25
C GLY A 420 4.70 6.47 18.36
N ILE A 421 5.35 7.40 19.10
CA ILE A 421 4.76 8.11 20.24
C ILE A 421 3.66 9.09 19.81
N THR A 422 3.68 9.52 18.55
CA THR A 422 2.75 10.53 18.00
C THR A 422 1.36 10.00 17.65
N GLY A 423 1.02 8.78 18.10
CA GLY A 423 -0.28 8.15 17.88
C GLY A 423 -0.29 7.23 16.63
N HIS A 424 -1.32 6.40 16.54
CA HIS A 424 -1.45 5.30 15.58
C HIS A 424 -1.66 5.73 14.10
N GLY A 425 -1.29 6.95 13.72
CA GLY A 425 -1.22 7.42 12.32
C GLY A 425 0.05 7.01 11.58
N GLY A 426 0.84 6.10 12.15
CA GLY A 426 2.24 5.84 11.78
C GLY A 426 2.51 4.98 10.55
N PHE A 427 1.49 4.48 9.86
CA PHE A 427 1.66 3.61 8.70
C PHE A 427 2.63 4.16 7.63
N ILE A 428 2.58 5.46 7.35
CA ILE A 428 3.48 6.13 6.41
C ILE A 428 4.65 6.80 7.13
N SER A 429 4.39 7.34 8.32
CA SER A 429 5.32 8.24 9.00
C SER A 429 6.47 7.51 9.70
N GLN A 430 6.22 6.37 10.33
CA GLN A 430 7.24 5.61 11.05
C GLN A 430 8.32 5.03 10.13
N PRO A 431 7.99 4.29 9.03
CA PRO A 431 9.01 3.78 8.11
C PRO A 431 9.84 4.90 7.47
N LEU A 432 9.19 6.00 7.10
CA LEU A 432 9.85 7.18 6.55
C LEU A 432 10.87 7.78 7.55
N ALA A 433 10.47 7.96 8.81
CA ALA A 433 11.35 8.50 9.85
C ALA A 433 12.56 7.59 10.11
N ILE A 434 12.35 6.27 10.21
CA ILE A 434 13.40 5.28 10.42
C ILE A 434 14.42 5.31 9.29
N VAL A 435 13.96 5.34 8.04
CA VAL A 435 14.83 5.43 6.84
C VAL A 435 15.67 6.69 6.86
N VAL A 436 15.06 7.84 7.15
CA VAL A 436 15.77 9.12 7.17
C VAL A 436 16.78 9.17 8.32
N ILE A 437 16.41 8.70 9.51
CA ILE A 437 17.34 8.65 10.67
C ILE A 437 18.51 7.71 10.36
N GLY A 438 18.26 6.48 9.91
CA GLY A 438 19.30 5.50 9.60
C GLY A 438 20.24 5.98 8.49
N GLY A 439 19.65 6.52 7.42
CA GLY A 439 20.41 7.09 6.30
C GLY A 439 21.21 8.34 6.69
N LEU A 440 20.67 9.19 7.57
CA LEU A 440 21.35 10.39 8.02
C LEU A 440 22.55 10.07 8.95
N ILE A 441 22.43 9.08 9.82
CA ILE A 441 23.54 8.58 10.64
C ILE A 441 24.67 8.08 9.73
N SER A 442 24.34 7.16 8.81
CA SER A 442 25.30 6.59 7.88
C SER A 442 25.93 7.66 6.99
N SER A 443 25.13 8.55 6.40
CA SER A 443 25.63 9.61 5.52
C SER A 443 26.50 10.62 6.24
N THR A 444 26.23 10.93 7.51
CA THR A 444 27.05 11.85 8.30
C THR A 444 28.45 11.27 8.52
N VAL A 445 28.54 10.00 8.93
CA VAL A 445 29.81 9.29 9.08
C VAL A 445 30.55 9.23 7.74
N LEU A 446 29.86 8.93 6.67
CA LEU A 446 30.42 8.85 5.33
C LEU A 446 30.93 10.21 4.84
N THR A 447 30.14 11.27 4.99
CA THR A 447 30.50 12.61 4.56
C THR A 447 31.72 13.15 5.32
N LEU A 448 31.86 12.76 6.59
CA LEU A 448 32.98 13.23 7.41
C LEU A 448 34.27 12.41 7.23
N ILE A 449 34.16 11.12 6.90
CA ILE A 449 35.34 10.23 6.83
C ILE A 449 35.64 9.80 5.39
N VAL A 450 34.65 9.22 4.70
CA VAL A 450 34.88 8.60 3.39
C VAL A 450 34.97 9.63 2.28
N LEU A 451 34.14 10.68 2.31
CA LEU A 451 34.18 11.71 1.26
C LEU A 451 35.51 12.48 1.23
N PRO A 452 36.08 12.94 2.35
CA PRO A 452 37.42 13.55 2.39
C PRO A 452 38.52 12.63 1.88
N THR A 453 38.46 11.34 2.25
CA THR A 453 39.46 10.35 1.80
C THR A 453 39.34 10.07 0.30
N LEU A 454 38.13 9.89 -0.24
CA LEU A 454 37.91 9.73 -1.67
C LEU A 454 38.28 10.96 -2.48
N TYR A 455 37.95 12.15 -2.00
CA TYR A 455 38.32 13.40 -2.63
C TYR A 455 39.86 13.55 -2.71
N ASN A 456 40.55 13.25 -1.60
CA ASN A 456 42.03 13.29 -1.55
C ASN A 456 42.64 12.21 -2.46
N LEU A 457 42.07 11.03 -2.56
CA LEU A 457 42.56 9.96 -3.42
C LEU A 457 42.48 10.35 -4.90
N VAL A 458 41.39 10.96 -5.34
CA VAL A 458 41.15 11.31 -6.75
C VAL A 458 41.85 12.62 -7.13
N GLU A 459 41.62 13.71 -6.39
CA GLU A 459 42.19 15.00 -6.69
C GLU A 459 43.67 15.09 -6.26
N GLY A 460 44.08 14.45 -5.16
CA GLY A 460 45.49 14.36 -4.76
C GLY A 460 46.33 13.51 -5.71
N ALA A 461 45.77 12.49 -6.36
CA ALA A 461 46.45 11.75 -7.42
C ALA A 461 46.68 12.63 -8.66
N ARG A 462 45.72 13.50 -8.97
CA ARG A 462 45.83 14.47 -10.06
C ARG A 462 46.87 15.55 -9.77
N GLU A 463 46.85 16.10 -8.57
CA GLU A 463 47.84 17.08 -8.11
C GLU A 463 49.25 16.51 -8.20
N ARG A 464 49.46 15.29 -7.71
CA ARG A 464 50.76 14.58 -7.82
C ARG A 464 51.19 14.35 -9.27
N ARG A 465 50.27 14.06 -10.20
CA ARG A 465 50.58 13.92 -11.63
C ARG A 465 50.95 15.25 -12.26
N ILE A 466 50.29 16.35 -11.90
CA ILE A 466 50.57 17.70 -12.37
C ILE A 466 51.93 18.15 -11.80
N ALA A 467 52.18 17.95 -10.50
CA ALA A 467 53.45 18.27 -9.86
C ALA A 467 54.62 17.50 -10.49
N LYS A 468 54.48 16.21 -10.79
CA LYS A 468 55.46 15.43 -11.54
C LYS A 468 55.74 15.98 -12.94
N ARG A 469 54.71 16.47 -13.65
CA ARG A 469 54.85 17.06 -14.97
C ARG A 469 55.55 18.42 -14.91
N ARG A 470 55.24 19.26 -13.91
CA ARG A 470 55.92 20.57 -13.69
C ARG A 470 57.37 20.38 -13.27
N ALA A 471 57.65 19.43 -12.37
CA ALA A 471 59.00 19.09 -11.99
C ALA A 471 59.83 18.56 -13.18
N ALA A 472 59.23 17.79 -14.10
CA ALA A 472 59.88 17.35 -15.33
C ALA A 472 60.05 18.47 -16.34
N ALA A 473 59.29 19.56 -16.24
CA ALA A 473 59.46 20.79 -17.08
C ALA A 473 60.41 21.82 -16.46
N GLY A 474 60.97 21.55 -15.28
CA GLY A 474 61.98 22.44 -14.63
C GLY A 474 61.38 23.60 -13.81
N GLU A 475 60.07 23.61 -13.60
CA GLU A 475 59.35 24.57 -12.72
C GLU A 475 59.49 24.11 -11.28
N VAL A 476 60.26 24.84 -10.43
CA VAL A 476 60.33 24.55 -8.96
C VAL A 476 59.24 25.35 -8.24
N GLU A 477 58.38 24.69 -7.52
CA GLU A 477 57.38 25.32 -6.65
C GLU A 477 58.05 25.77 -5.34
N ASP A 478 57.85 27.04 -4.93
CA ASP A 478 58.38 27.57 -3.67
C ASP A 478 57.57 27.01 -2.49
N GLU A 479 58.16 26.09 -1.69
CA GLU A 479 57.51 25.46 -0.51
C GLU A 479 57.10 26.48 0.56
N ASP A 480 57.78 27.63 0.62
CA ASP A 480 57.52 28.68 1.61
C ASP A 480 56.19 29.42 1.38
N GLU A 481 55.68 29.50 0.15
CA GLU A 481 54.42 30.15 -0.19
C GLU A 481 53.21 29.31 0.25
N ALA A 482 53.30 27.97 0.18
CA ALA A 482 52.29 27.05 0.61
C ALA A 482 52.13 27.01 2.15
N ASP A 483 53.25 27.05 2.88
CA ASP A 483 53.27 27.11 4.35
C ASP A 483 52.73 28.45 4.88
N ALA A 484 52.99 29.56 4.20
CA ALA A 484 52.46 30.88 4.53
C ALA A 484 50.93 30.95 4.33
N ALA A 485 50.40 30.31 3.29
CA ALA A 485 48.96 30.21 3.06
C ALA A 485 48.25 29.39 4.13
N ILE A 486 48.85 28.28 4.61
CA ILE A 486 48.32 27.45 5.71
C ILE A 486 48.30 28.26 7.03
N ALA A 487 49.36 29.02 7.32
CA ALA A 487 49.46 29.84 8.54
C ALA A 487 48.42 30.98 8.55
N ALA A 488 48.12 31.58 7.42
CA ALA A 488 47.15 32.66 7.28
C ALA A 488 45.68 32.18 7.55
N TYR A 489 45.37 30.92 7.21
CA TYR A 489 44.01 30.35 7.36
C TYR A 489 43.80 29.58 8.66
N SER A 490 44.84 28.98 9.25
CA SER A 490 44.70 28.16 10.47
C SER A 490 44.62 29.00 11.76
N GLY A 491 44.90 30.29 11.71
CA GLY A 491 45.02 31.15 12.91
C GLY A 491 46.15 30.72 13.81
N ALA A 492 47.06 29.85 13.36
CA ALA A 492 48.23 29.42 14.09
C ALA A 492 49.28 30.54 14.09
N PRO A 493 50.04 30.75 15.19
CA PRO A 493 51.11 31.71 15.20
C PRO A 493 52.16 31.35 14.14
N LYS A 494 52.59 32.34 13.34
CA LYS A 494 53.61 32.17 12.30
C LYS A 494 54.83 31.44 12.90
N THR A 495 54.99 30.17 12.60
CA THR A 495 56.23 29.45 12.87
C THR A 495 57.30 30.09 12.02
N ALA A 496 58.39 30.53 12.67
CA ALA A 496 59.52 31.12 11.99
C ALA A 496 60.00 30.22 10.86
N SER A 497 60.10 30.78 9.65
CA SER A 497 60.51 30.07 8.45
C SER A 497 61.83 29.32 8.73
N ARG A 498 62.00 28.15 8.15
CA ARG A 498 63.24 27.34 8.27
C ARG A 498 64.50 28.12 7.83
N ARG A 499 64.34 29.14 6.97
CA ARG A 499 65.43 30.03 6.52
C ARG A 499 65.98 30.90 7.65
N THR A 500 65.12 31.49 8.47
CA THR A 500 65.52 32.27 9.65
C THR A 500 66.20 31.42 10.72
N ARG A 501 65.93 30.13 10.82
CA ARG A 501 66.60 29.20 11.71
C ARG A 501 67.99 28.81 11.21
N ARG A 502 68.25 28.79 9.88
CA ARG A 502 69.52 28.48 9.31
C ARG A 502 70.46 29.68 9.42
N GLU A 503 69.94 30.89 9.20
CA GLU A 503 70.74 32.15 9.36
C GLU A 503 71.08 32.45 10.82
N GLN A 504 70.27 31.98 11.80
CA GLN A 504 70.60 32.10 13.22
C GLN A 504 71.54 31.01 13.75
N SER A 505 71.79 29.94 12.99
CA SER A 505 72.75 28.89 13.34
C SER A 505 74.12 29.07 12.69
N GLU A 506 74.23 30.02 11.74
CA GLU A 506 75.48 30.34 11.06
C GLU A 506 76.09 31.71 11.52
N ALA A 507 75.41 32.39 12.48
CA ALA A 507 75.93 33.56 13.22
C ALA A 507 76.25 33.16 14.66
#